data_ba7d99374e14fbf00186b35e718f9431
#
_entry.id   ba7d99374e14fbf00186b35e718f9431
#
_cell.length_a   1.000
_cell.length_b   1.000
_cell.length_c   1.000
_cell.angle_alpha   90.00
_cell.angle_beta   90.00
_cell.angle_gamma   90.00
#
_symmetry.space_group_name_H-M   'P 1'
#
loop_
_entity.id
_entity.type
_entity.pdbx_description
1 polymer ?
#
loop_
_entity_poly.entity_id
_entity_poly.type
_entity_poly.pdbx_seq_one_letter_code
_entity_poly.pdbx_strand_id
1 'polypeptide(L)'
;MNKSIKLRLIVMNVLQWAVWGSYLTSMGSYLASVGLATRIGIFYSMQGIVSIFMPTLMGIVADKFIPAQRLLGFCHGIAGAAMLGAGLYGMTAGTDISFGVLFGLYAVSVAFYMPTIALSNSTAFKILEQNGCDTVKDFPPIRVFGTVGFICAMLFVNFMTNGAGVQYQHSYNQFIVSGVLGIAMLAYCMSLPNCPCKAVSNENQTIAQRFGLDAFALFKDRQMAVFFIFSMLLGVALQITNGFANPFISHFQEVPEFAQTWGARNANALISISQISETLGILLIPVAMRIFGIKKVMLIAMLAWVMRFGFFGLGNTGSGVWLLILSMIVYGVAFDFFNISGALYTNMRTSDKLQNSAQGLFMLMTNGIGATIGTLSAQAVVNHFVYNAAEPNWSAAWYVFAGYAMVVAILFAILFKEPKDVNQKVA
;
A
#
# COMPACT_ATOMS: atom_id res chain seq x y z
N MET A 1 24.32 15.53 -9.47
CA MET A 1 24.37 14.23 -8.73
C MET A 1 25.33 13.26 -9.39
N ASN A 2 26.20 12.59 -8.63
CA ASN A 2 27.10 11.56 -9.13
C ASN A 2 26.28 10.37 -9.66
N LYS A 3 26.59 9.91 -10.91
CA LYS A 3 25.88 8.78 -11.56
C LYS A 3 25.86 7.51 -10.70
N SER A 4 26.96 7.24 -9.98
CA SER A 4 27.07 6.07 -9.10
C SER A 4 26.09 6.12 -7.92
N ILE A 5 25.90 7.28 -7.30
CA ILE A 5 24.97 7.46 -6.18
C ILE A 5 23.52 7.33 -6.67
N LYS A 6 23.20 7.95 -7.83
CA LYS A 6 21.88 7.82 -8.44
C LYS A 6 21.54 6.35 -8.67
N LEU A 7 22.44 5.59 -9.29
CA LEU A 7 22.22 4.17 -9.57
C LEU A 7 22.05 3.36 -8.28
N ARG A 8 22.85 3.63 -7.24
CA ARG A 8 22.71 2.94 -5.95
C ARG A 8 21.34 3.16 -5.30
N LEU A 9 20.83 4.40 -5.34
CA LEU A 9 19.52 4.72 -4.79
C LEU A 9 18.37 4.16 -5.64
N ILE A 10 18.55 4.08 -6.97
CA ILE A 10 17.59 3.42 -7.88
C ILE A 10 17.48 1.93 -7.52
N VAL A 11 18.60 1.21 -7.43
CA VAL A 11 18.61 -0.22 -7.07
C VAL A 11 17.99 -0.46 -5.71
N MET A 12 18.31 0.40 -4.71
CA MET A 12 17.68 0.35 -3.40
C MET A 12 16.16 0.46 -3.48
N ASN A 13 15.64 1.43 -4.25
CA ASN A 13 14.20 1.60 -4.43
C ASN A 13 13.56 0.44 -5.19
N VAL A 14 14.20 -0.07 -6.24
CA VAL A 14 13.71 -1.25 -6.98
C VAL A 14 13.57 -2.44 -6.03
N LEU A 15 14.60 -2.78 -5.28
CA LEU A 15 14.56 -3.90 -4.33
C LEU A 15 13.53 -3.69 -3.22
N GLN A 16 13.48 -2.50 -2.62
CA GLN A 16 12.53 -2.14 -1.57
C GLN A 16 11.09 -2.48 -1.96
N TRP A 17 10.68 -2.08 -3.16
CA TRP A 17 9.30 -2.24 -3.61
C TRP A 17 9.04 -3.57 -4.30
N ALA A 18 10.07 -4.20 -4.88
CA ALA A 18 9.96 -5.55 -5.45
C ALA A 18 9.64 -6.60 -4.38
N VAL A 19 10.19 -6.47 -3.17
CA VAL A 19 9.84 -7.34 -2.03
C VAL A 19 8.33 -7.36 -1.80
N TRP A 20 7.69 -6.21 -1.80
CA TRP A 20 6.25 -6.09 -1.55
C TRP A 20 5.41 -6.49 -2.77
N GLY A 21 5.85 -6.07 -3.97
CA GLY A 21 5.19 -6.42 -5.24
C GLY A 21 5.12 -7.91 -5.52
N SER A 22 6.02 -8.70 -4.92
CA SER A 22 6.04 -10.15 -5.11
C SER A 22 4.82 -10.86 -4.54
N TYR A 23 4.15 -10.31 -3.50
CA TYR A 23 3.06 -11.01 -2.84
C TYR A 23 1.83 -10.15 -2.52
N LEU A 24 1.97 -8.81 -2.42
CA LEU A 24 0.90 -7.95 -1.89
C LEU A 24 -0.44 -8.19 -2.59
N THR A 25 -0.45 -8.23 -3.90
CA THR A 25 -1.70 -8.32 -4.68
C THR A 25 -2.19 -9.76 -4.86
N SER A 26 -1.32 -10.76 -4.78
CA SER A 26 -1.61 -12.16 -5.07
C SER A 26 -1.75 -13.08 -3.86
N MET A 27 -1.31 -12.61 -2.67
CA MET A 27 -1.39 -13.42 -1.44
C MET A 27 -2.82 -13.90 -1.15
N GLY A 28 -3.84 -13.07 -1.44
CA GLY A 28 -5.24 -13.44 -1.26
C GLY A 28 -5.63 -14.69 -2.04
N SER A 29 -5.20 -14.82 -3.30
CA SER A 29 -5.46 -16.01 -4.13
C SER A 29 -4.75 -17.26 -3.62
N TYR A 30 -3.51 -17.12 -3.14
CA TYR A 30 -2.82 -18.24 -2.50
C TYR A 30 -3.53 -18.66 -1.20
N LEU A 31 -3.91 -17.73 -0.34
CA LEU A 31 -4.65 -18.03 0.89
C LEU A 31 -5.98 -18.74 0.60
N ALA A 32 -6.67 -18.32 -0.47
CA ALA A 32 -7.90 -18.99 -0.90
C ALA A 32 -7.63 -20.43 -1.35
N SER A 33 -6.57 -20.67 -2.13
CA SER A 33 -6.23 -22.01 -2.65
C SER A 33 -5.83 -23.02 -1.56
N VAL A 34 -5.38 -22.52 -0.40
CA VAL A 34 -4.97 -23.38 0.75
C VAL A 34 -6.01 -23.41 1.89
N GLY A 35 -7.27 -23.07 1.60
CA GLY A 35 -8.37 -23.15 2.58
C GLY A 35 -8.45 -21.99 3.59
N LEU A 36 -7.70 -20.92 3.39
CA LEU A 36 -7.68 -19.73 4.27
C LEU A 36 -8.45 -18.53 3.68
N ALA A 37 -9.35 -18.76 2.70
CA ALA A 37 -10.13 -17.73 2.04
C ALA A 37 -10.89 -16.81 3.01
N THR A 38 -11.51 -17.40 4.05
CA THR A 38 -12.28 -16.66 5.06
C THR A 38 -11.41 -15.82 6.01
N ARG A 39 -10.08 -15.87 5.88
CA ARG A 39 -9.10 -15.23 6.77
C ARG A 39 -8.16 -14.26 6.05
N ILE A 40 -8.36 -13.99 4.76
CA ILE A 40 -7.54 -13.06 3.96
C ILE A 40 -7.44 -11.70 4.64
N GLY A 41 -8.57 -11.15 5.12
CA GLY A 41 -8.61 -9.84 5.76
C GLY A 41 -7.74 -9.73 7.01
N ILE A 42 -7.57 -10.81 7.78
CA ILE A 42 -6.69 -10.82 8.96
C ILE A 42 -5.22 -10.64 8.54
N PHE A 43 -4.78 -11.29 7.46
CA PHE A 43 -3.44 -11.09 6.93
C PHE A 43 -3.21 -9.64 6.51
N TYR A 44 -4.11 -9.07 5.72
CA TYR A 44 -3.95 -7.68 5.25
C TYR A 44 -4.11 -6.65 6.36
N SER A 45 -4.95 -6.89 7.38
CA SER A 45 -5.10 -5.99 8.53
C SER A 45 -3.81 -5.85 9.33
N MET A 46 -2.94 -6.86 9.33
CA MET A 46 -1.65 -6.81 10.02
C MET A 46 -0.76 -5.68 9.50
N GLN A 47 -0.84 -5.36 8.21
CA GLN A 47 -0.11 -4.22 7.63
C GLN A 47 -0.56 -2.89 8.26
N GLY A 48 -1.87 -2.69 8.40
CA GLY A 48 -2.42 -1.51 9.04
C GLY A 48 -2.04 -1.42 10.53
N ILE A 49 -2.24 -2.51 11.28
CA ILE A 49 -1.91 -2.58 12.71
C ILE A 49 -0.44 -2.22 12.96
N VAL A 50 0.46 -2.85 12.22
CA VAL A 50 1.91 -2.63 12.37
C VAL A 50 2.32 -1.22 11.97
N SER A 51 1.68 -0.65 10.95
CA SER A 51 1.97 0.71 10.48
C SER A 51 1.63 1.80 11.51
N ILE A 52 0.83 1.48 12.54
CA ILE A 52 0.49 2.43 13.61
C ILE A 52 1.73 2.77 14.47
N PHE A 53 2.59 1.79 14.77
CA PHE A 53 3.64 1.99 15.78
C PHE A 53 5.06 1.64 15.30
N MET A 54 5.23 0.66 14.43
CA MET A 54 6.56 0.16 14.03
C MET A 54 7.42 1.19 13.30
N PRO A 55 6.90 2.04 12.38
CA PRO A 55 7.72 3.07 11.74
C PRO A 55 8.33 4.05 12.74
N THR A 56 7.57 4.47 13.75
CA THR A 56 8.07 5.36 14.80
C THR A 56 9.13 4.68 15.67
N LEU A 57 8.91 3.43 16.08
CA LEU A 57 9.90 2.67 16.85
C LEU A 57 11.22 2.53 16.10
N MET A 58 11.16 2.12 14.84
CA MET A 58 12.36 1.96 14.01
C MET A 58 13.01 3.30 13.66
N GLY A 59 12.25 4.38 13.55
CA GLY A 59 12.78 5.73 13.41
C GLY A 59 13.63 6.14 14.62
N ILE A 60 13.16 5.89 15.84
CA ILE A 60 13.92 6.13 17.08
C ILE A 60 15.21 5.31 17.12
N VAL A 61 15.16 4.05 16.69
CA VAL A 61 16.34 3.17 16.62
C VAL A 61 17.35 3.70 15.59
N ALA A 62 16.89 4.16 14.42
CA ALA A 62 17.73 4.72 13.37
C ALA A 62 18.39 6.04 13.76
N ASP A 63 17.73 6.84 14.60
CA ASP A 63 18.27 8.12 15.04
C ASP A 63 19.33 7.96 16.16
N LYS A 64 19.15 6.96 17.05
CA LYS A 64 19.97 6.84 18.28
C LYS A 64 20.99 5.72 18.26
N PHE A 65 20.68 4.57 17.68
CA PHE A 65 21.43 3.35 17.96
C PHE A 65 22.11 2.73 16.73
N ILE A 66 21.42 2.71 15.57
CA ILE A 66 21.88 1.99 14.38
C ILE A 66 21.81 2.91 13.17
N PRO A 67 22.90 3.05 12.39
CA PRO A 67 22.86 3.81 11.14
C PRO A 67 21.71 3.39 10.23
N ALA A 68 20.98 4.36 9.65
CA ALA A 68 19.72 4.15 8.96
C ALA A 68 19.81 3.08 7.85
N GLN A 69 20.88 3.07 7.04
CA GLN A 69 21.09 2.06 5.99
C GLN A 69 21.28 0.65 6.54
N ARG A 70 21.95 0.52 7.70
CA ARG A 70 22.15 -0.80 8.34
C ARG A 70 20.85 -1.31 8.95
N LEU A 71 20.10 -0.43 9.63
CA LEU A 71 18.78 -0.77 10.17
C LEU A 71 17.82 -1.17 9.07
N LEU A 72 17.81 -0.45 7.93
CA LEU A 72 17.04 -0.80 6.75
C LEU A 72 17.38 -2.23 6.28
N GLY A 73 18.66 -2.55 6.19
CA GLY A 73 19.13 -3.90 5.83
C GLY A 73 18.69 -4.96 6.84
N PHE A 74 18.86 -4.74 8.14
CA PHE A 74 18.44 -5.69 9.18
C PHE A 74 16.94 -5.94 9.18
N CYS A 75 16.14 -4.88 9.03
CA CYS A 75 14.67 -5.03 8.91
C CYS A 75 14.30 -5.89 7.70
N HIS A 76 14.92 -5.66 6.54
CA HIS A 76 14.71 -6.49 5.36
C HIS A 76 15.21 -7.93 5.55
N GLY A 77 16.31 -8.12 6.25
CA GLY A 77 16.86 -9.44 6.57
C GLY A 77 15.88 -10.28 7.41
N ILE A 78 15.34 -9.70 8.49
CA ILE A 78 14.38 -10.37 9.36
C ILE A 78 13.07 -10.62 8.60
N ALA A 79 12.56 -9.60 7.90
CA ALA A 79 11.35 -9.72 7.10
C ALA A 79 11.50 -10.79 6.01
N GLY A 80 12.63 -10.79 5.31
CA GLY A 80 12.95 -11.76 4.25
C GLY A 80 13.11 -13.18 4.78
N ALA A 81 13.79 -13.37 5.92
CA ALA A 81 13.93 -14.67 6.55
C ALA A 81 12.57 -15.25 6.98
N ALA A 82 11.72 -14.41 7.58
CA ALA A 82 10.37 -14.82 7.95
C ALA A 82 9.51 -15.17 6.73
N MET A 83 9.63 -14.42 5.63
CA MET A 83 8.92 -14.69 4.39
C MET A 83 9.44 -15.97 3.70
N LEU A 84 10.76 -16.21 3.70
CA LEU A 84 11.33 -17.50 3.27
C LEU A 84 10.77 -18.65 4.11
N GLY A 85 10.73 -18.47 5.44
CA GLY A 85 10.10 -19.45 6.33
C GLY A 85 8.64 -19.74 5.98
N ALA A 86 7.85 -18.71 5.67
CA ALA A 86 6.46 -18.86 5.22
C ALA A 86 6.37 -19.63 3.88
N GLY A 87 7.25 -19.32 2.94
CA GLY A 87 7.30 -20.03 1.64
C GLY A 87 7.74 -21.49 1.78
N LEU A 88 8.77 -21.77 2.59
CA LEU A 88 9.23 -23.13 2.86
C LEU A 88 8.17 -23.94 3.64
N TYR A 89 7.51 -23.31 4.61
CA TYR A 89 6.38 -23.93 5.30
C TYR A 89 5.25 -24.28 4.32
N GLY A 90 4.86 -23.35 3.42
CA GLY A 90 3.86 -23.59 2.39
C GLY A 90 4.27 -24.73 1.44
N MET A 91 5.57 -24.87 1.13
CA MET A 91 6.11 -25.95 0.30
C MET A 91 5.99 -27.33 0.99
N THR A 92 6.24 -27.38 2.29
CA THR A 92 6.23 -28.64 3.04
C THR A 92 4.84 -29.07 3.52
N ALA A 93 4.00 -28.10 3.88
CA ALA A 93 2.65 -28.38 4.39
C ALA A 93 1.63 -28.67 3.25
N GLY A 94 1.90 -28.26 2.02
CA GLY A 94 1.01 -28.49 0.87
C GLY A 94 -0.34 -27.81 1.08
N THR A 95 -1.41 -28.60 1.26
CA THR A 95 -2.76 -28.12 1.54
C THR A 95 -3.08 -28.06 3.04
N ASP A 96 -2.29 -28.73 3.90
CA ASP A 96 -2.49 -28.79 5.35
C ASP A 96 -1.84 -27.60 6.07
N ILE A 97 -2.16 -26.39 5.64
CA ILE A 97 -1.57 -25.17 6.18
C ILE A 97 -2.26 -24.75 7.48
N SER A 98 -1.49 -24.73 8.57
CA SER A 98 -1.93 -24.11 9.83
C SER A 98 -1.95 -22.60 9.69
N PHE A 99 -3.13 -21.99 9.93
CA PHE A 99 -3.28 -20.54 9.98
C PHE A 99 -2.28 -19.90 10.95
N GLY A 100 -2.12 -20.45 12.16
CA GLY A 100 -1.26 -19.86 13.20
C GLY A 100 0.20 -19.78 12.78
N VAL A 101 0.74 -20.81 12.12
CA VAL A 101 2.13 -20.85 11.68
C VAL A 101 2.35 -19.88 10.52
N LEU A 102 1.51 -19.96 9.48
CA LEU A 102 1.65 -19.07 8.31
C LEU A 102 1.45 -17.60 8.69
N PHE A 103 0.42 -17.30 9.49
CA PHE A 103 0.14 -15.95 9.96
C PHE A 103 1.24 -15.42 10.88
N GLY A 104 1.79 -16.24 11.77
CA GLY A 104 2.90 -15.83 12.64
C GLY A 104 4.16 -15.44 11.86
N LEU A 105 4.56 -16.25 10.88
CA LEU A 105 5.69 -15.94 10.00
C LEU A 105 5.43 -14.68 9.17
N TYR A 106 4.24 -14.55 8.60
CA TYR A 106 3.83 -13.36 7.87
C TYR A 106 3.82 -12.11 8.75
N ALA A 107 3.26 -12.20 9.97
CA ALA A 107 3.19 -11.09 10.90
C ALA A 107 4.58 -10.56 11.29
N VAL A 108 5.53 -11.47 11.54
CA VAL A 108 6.94 -11.09 11.79
C VAL A 108 7.52 -10.37 10.55
N SER A 109 7.29 -10.92 9.36
CA SER A 109 7.76 -10.29 8.13
C SER A 109 7.22 -8.87 7.98
N VAL A 110 5.91 -8.68 8.11
CA VAL A 110 5.24 -7.38 7.97
C VAL A 110 5.69 -6.41 9.06
N ALA A 111 5.88 -6.88 10.30
CA ALA A 111 6.33 -6.03 11.41
C ALA A 111 7.67 -5.36 11.12
N PHE A 112 8.58 -6.05 10.47
CA PHE A 112 9.88 -5.51 10.10
C PHE A 112 9.88 -4.86 8.70
N TYR A 113 9.00 -5.26 7.78
CA TYR A 113 8.94 -4.66 6.46
C TYR A 113 8.27 -3.27 6.47
N MET A 114 7.14 -3.07 7.17
CA MET A 114 6.41 -1.79 7.12
C MET A 114 7.27 -0.57 7.48
N PRO A 115 8.10 -0.58 8.52
CA PRO A 115 8.96 0.56 8.82
C PRO A 115 10.02 0.83 7.74
N THR A 116 10.39 -0.16 6.91
CA THR A 116 11.40 0.01 5.86
C THR A 116 10.97 1.02 4.80
N ILE A 117 9.67 1.25 4.61
CA ILE A 117 9.13 2.23 3.68
C ILE A 117 9.61 3.65 4.07
N ALA A 118 9.50 3.99 5.34
CA ALA A 118 9.99 5.27 5.85
C ALA A 118 11.54 5.30 5.95
N LEU A 119 12.15 4.20 6.38
CA LEU A 119 13.61 4.09 6.49
C LEU A 119 14.31 4.22 5.13
N SER A 120 13.77 3.64 4.07
CA SER A 120 14.35 3.75 2.72
C SER A 120 14.34 5.19 2.22
N ASN A 121 13.23 5.92 2.43
CA ASN A 121 13.14 7.33 2.08
C ASN A 121 14.14 8.17 2.90
N SER A 122 14.18 7.97 4.23
CA SER A 122 15.13 8.66 5.11
C SER A 122 16.58 8.38 4.74
N THR A 123 16.92 7.13 4.40
CA THR A 123 18.24 6.73 3.95
C THR A 123 18.59 7.43 2.63
N ALA A 124 17.66 7.45 1.67
CA ALA A 124 17.87 8.14 0.40
C ALA A 124 18.11 9.65 0.60
N PHE A 125 17.31 10.31 1.44
CA PHE A 125 17.47 11.74 1.74
C PHE A 125 18.83 12.03 2.37
N LYS A 126 19.23 11.26 3.40
CA LYS A 126 20.55 11.43 4.05
C LYS A 126 21.70 11.27 3.04
N ILE A 127 21.63 10.27 2.16
CA ILE A 127 22.67 10.05 1.13
C ILE A 127 22.70 11.20 0.12
N LEU A 128 21.54 11.70 -0.32
CA LEU A 128 21.46 12.85 -1.24
C LEU A 128 22.04 14.10 -0.60
N GLU A 129 21.65 14.45 0.62
CA GLU A 129 22.14 15.59 1.38
C GLU A 129 23.67 15.55 1.59
N GLN A 130 24.22 14.39 1.98
CA GLN A 130 25.66 14.19 2.14
C GLN A 130 26.48 14.42 0.86
N ASN A 131 25.81 14.30 -0.30
CA ASN A 131 26.44 14.53 -1.61
C ASN A 131 26.06 15.86 -2.24
N GLY A 132 25.50 16.80 -1.45
CA GLY A 132 25.15 18.13 -1.90
C GLY A 132 24.01 18.17 -2.95
N CYS A 133 23.16 17.14 -2.97
CA CYS A 133 22.02 17.05 -3.89
C CYS A 133 20.78 17.66 -3.24
N ASP A 134 19.89 18.20 -4.09
CA ASP A 134 18.56 18.69 -3.69
C ASP A 134 17.60 17.50 -3.57
N THR A 135 17.17 17.18 -2.35
CA THR A 135 16.25 16.05 -2.10
C THR A 135 14.92 16.23 -2.79
N VAL A 136 14.39 17.46 -2.87
CA VAL A 136 13.08 17.74 -3.50
C VAL A 136 13.15 17.52 -5.02
N LYS A 137 14.26 17.86 -5.65
CA LYS A 137 14.44 17.73 -7.09
C LYS A 137 14.96 16.36 -7.52
N ASP A 138 15.90 15.80 -6.75
CA ASP A 138 16.65 14.61 -7.16
C ASP A 138 16.03 13.30 -6.70
N PHE A 139 15.23 13.28 -5.61
CA PHE A 139 14.61 12.06 -5.11
C PHE A 139 13.41 11.56 -5.94
N PRO A 140 12.45 12.39 -6.41
CA PRO A 140 11.28 11.88 -7.13
C PRO A 140 11.63 11.03 -8.36
N PRO A 141 12.59 11.40 -9.22
CA PRO A 141 13.01 10.54 -10.34
C PRO A 141 13.60 9.18 -9.92
N ILE A 142 14.18 9.10 -8.71
CA ILE A 142 14.70 7.85 -8.15
C ILE A 142 13.54 7.01 -7.61
N ARG A 143 12.57 7.64 -6.94
CA ARG A 143 11.42 6.97 -6.32
C ARG A 143 10.52 6.26 -7.34
N VAL A 144 10.40 6.80 -8.55
CA VAL A 144 9.62 6.16 -9.65
C VAL A 144 10.12 4.73 -9.94
N PHE A 145 11.43 4.46 -9.82
CA PHE A 145 11.98 3.11 -10.00
C PHE A 145 11.50 2.11 -8.94
N GLY A 146 11.00 2.59 -7.80
CA GLY A 146 10.32 1.73 -6.84
C GLY A 146 9.04 1.13 -7.44
N THR A 147 8.21 1.93 -8.09
CA THR A 147 7.01 1.42 -8.79
C THR A 147 7.39 0.44 -9.90
N VAL A 148 8.47 0.72 -10.64
CA VAL A 148 9.00 -0.23 -11.64
C VAL A 148 9.38 -1.55 -10.98
N GLY A 149 10.09 -1.52 -9.86
CA GLY A 149 10.46 -2.73 -9.11
C GLY A 149 9.23 -3.52 -8.64
N PHE A 150 8.22 -2.83 -8.13
CA PHE A 150 6.95 -3.43 -7.72
C PHE A 150 6.25 -4.13 -8.89
N ILE A 151 6.10 -3.45 -10.03
CA ILE A 151 5.47 -4.01 -11.25
C ILE A 151 6.28 -5.21 -11.78
N CYS A 152 7.60 -5.10 -11.86
CA CYS A 152 8.45 -6.20 -12.33
C CYS A 152 8.28 -7.44 -11.46
N ALA A 153 8.23 -7.30 -10.13
CA ALA A 153 8.01 -8.41 -9.22
C ALA A 153 6.60 -9.01 -9.36
N MET A 154 5.55 -8.17 -9.51
CA MET A 154 4.19 -8.64 -9.80
C MET A 154 4.12 -9.45 -11.09
N LEU A 155 4.73 -8.96 -12.16
CA LEU A 155 4.75 -9.65 -13.45
C LEU A 155 5.59 -10.94 -13.39
N PHE A 156 6.71 -10.92 -12.66
CA PHE A 156 7.53 -12.11 -12.44
C PHE A 156 6.71 -13.22 -11.79
N VAL A 157 6.04 -12.96 -10.66
CA VAL A 157 5.22 -14.01 -10.00
C VAL A 157 3.97 -14.37 -10.79
N ASN A 158 3.50 -13.51 -11.69
CA ASN A 158 2.39 -13.81 -12.58
C ASN A 158 2.78 -14.83 -13.68
N PHE A 159 3.95 -14.63 -14.31
CA PHE A 159 4.33 -15.44 -15.47
C PHE A 159 5.19 -16.67 -15.12
N MET A 160 5.86 -16.67 -13.97
CA MET A 160 6.64 -17.84 -13.55
C MET A 160 5.75 -18.94 -13.00
N THR A 161 6.08 -20.18 -13.34
CA THR A 161 5.40 -21.39 -12.85
C THR A 161 6.36 -22.26 -12.07
N ASN A 162 5.84 -23.00 -11.11
CA ASN A 162 6.60 -24.03 -10.40
C ASN A 162 6.67 -25.34 -11.23
N GLY A 163 7.38 -26.35 -10.72
CA GLY A 163 7.52 -27.64 -11.39
C GLY A 163 6.20 -28.39 -11.62
N ALA A 164 5.12 -28.01 -10.95
CA ALA A 164 3.76 -28.55 -11.15
C ALA A 164 2.92 -27.72 -12.13
N GLY A 165 3.50 -26.71 -12.78
CA GLY A 165 2.80 -25.83 -13.73
C GLY A 165 1.91 -24.75 -13.06
N VAL A 166 1.94 -24.61 -11.73
CA VAL A 166 1.17 -23.59 -11.01
C VAL A 166 1.94 -22.28 -11.00
N GLN A 167 1.27 -21.20 -11.37
CA GLN A 167 1.88 -19.86 -11.34
C GLN A 167 2.28 -19.45 -9.90
N TYR A 168 3.37 -18.71 -9.78
CA TYR A 168 3.87 -18.26 -8.47
C TYR A 168 2.85 -17.39 -7.73
N GLN A 169 2.03 -16.60 -8.44
CA GLN A 169 0.96 -15.79 -7.83
C GLN A 169 -0.12 -16.61 -7.10
N HIS A 170 -0.27 -17.91 -7.40
CA HIS A 170 -1.21 -18.84 -6.77
C HIS A 170 -0.52 -19.85 -5.86
N SER A 171 0.78 -19.69 -5.58
CA SER A 171 1.57 -20.64 -4.83
C SER A 171 2.43 -19.95 -3.76
N TYR A 172 2.98 -20.75 -2.83
CA TYR A 172 3.94 -20.31 -1.82
C TYR A 172 5.19 -19.65 -2.40
N ASN A 173 5.48 -19.86 -3.69
CA ASN A 173 6.66 -19.32 -4.35
C ASN A 173 6.71 -17.78 -4.32
N GLN A 174 5.57 -17.08 -4.28
CA GLN A 174 5.53 -15.63 -4.11
C GLN A 174 6.22 -15.18 -2.80
N PHE A 175 6.11 -15.96 -1.72
CA PHE A 175 6.78 -15.68 -0.46
C PHE A 175 8.28 -15.98 -0.53
N ILE A 176 8.66 -17.04 -1.25
CA ILE A 176 10.08 -17.36 -1.50
C ILE A 176 10.73 -16.22 -2.27
N VAL A 177 10.11 -15.72 -3.36
CA VAL A 177 10.61 -14.59 -4.15
C VAL A 177 10.78 -13.35 -3.27
N SER A 178 9.75 -13.00 -2.49
CA SER A 178 9.81 -11.87 -1.57
C SER A 178 10.94 -12.02 -0.54
N GLY A 179 11.09 -13.20 0.04
CA GLY A 179 12.12 -13.50 1.02
C GLY A 179 13.53 -13.40 0.44
N VAL A 180 13.77 -13.96 -0.76
CA VAL A 180 15.06 -13.84 -1.46
C VAL A 180 15.40 -12.39 -1.74
N LEU A 181 14.43 -11.60 -2.24
CA LEU A 181 14.62 -10.16 -2.47
C LEU A 181 14.92 -9.40 -1.16
N GLY A 182 14.28 -9.78 -0.05
CA GLY A 182 14.55 -9.20 1.27
C GLY A 182 15.98 -9.48 1.75
N ILE A 183 16.47 -10.70 1.59
CA ILE A 183 17.86 -11.06 1.90
C ILE A 183 18.85 -10.34 0.95
N ALA A 184 18.52 -10.25 -0.34
CA ALA A 184 19.32 -9.47 -1.29
C ALA A 184 19.40 -8.00 -0.89
N MET A 185 18.29 -7.42 -0.41
CA MET A 185 18.25 -6.04 0.09
C MET A 185 19.11 -5.87 1.37
N LEU A 186 19.12 -6.85 2.29
CA LEU A 186 20.04 -6.84 3.44
C LEU A 186 21.48 -6.73 2.97
N ALA A 187 21.92 -7.61 2.06
CA ALA A 187 23.28 -7.60 1.54
C ALA A 187 23.58 -6.27 0.81
N TYR A 188 22.63 -5.77 0.04
CA TYR A 188 22.78 -4.53 -0.70
C TYR A 188 22.92 -3.31 0.22
N CYS A 189 22.14 -3.24 1.30
CA CYS A 189 22.23 -2.15 2.28
C CYS A 189 23.59 -2.03 2.96
N MET A 190 24.34 -3.13 3.07
CA MET A 190 25.72 -3.10 3.61
C MET A 190 26.69 -2.36 2.65
N SER A 191 26.36 -2.26 1.36
CA SER A 191 27.16 -1.55 0.37
C SER A 191 26.84 -0.06 0.25
N LEU A 192 25.73 0.41 0.84
CA LEU A 192 25.29 1.81 0.77
C LEU A 192 26.23 2.73 1.58
N PRO A 193 26.31 4.03 1.20
CA PRO A 193 27.03 5.02 2.00
C PRO A 193 26.53 5.07 3.44
N ASN A 194 27.45 5.30 4.37
CA ASN A 194 27.11 5.34 5.79
C ASN A 194 26.23 6.55 6.13
N CYS A 195 25.11 6.32 6.77
CA CYS A 195 24.17 7.33 7.26
C CYS A 195 24.24 7.38 8.79
N PRO A 196 25.18 8.12 9.38
CA PRO A 196 25.40 8.09 10.83
C PRO A 196 24.15 8.54 11.58
N CYS A 197 24.01 8.03 12.81
CA CYS A 197 23.00 8.49 13.74
C CYS A 197 23.18 9.99 14.01
N LYS A 198 22.09 10.75 14.12
CA LYS A 198 22.15 12.15 14.53
C LYS A 198 22.60 12.20 16.00
N ALA A 199 23.61 13.02 16.30
CA ALA A 199 23.92 13.35 17.69
C ALA A 199 22.66 13.94 18.36
N VAL A 200 22.34 13.44 19.52
CA VAL A 200 21.11 13.71 20.28
C VAL A 200 20.85 15.22 20.42
N SER A 201 19.97 15.77 19.58
CA SER A 201 19.53 17.18 19.72
C SER A 201 18.07 17.31 20.21
N ASN A 202 17.39 16.19 20.51
CA ASN A 202 15.97 16.20 20.91
C ASN A 202 15.77 15.58 22.31
N GLU A 203 16.61 15.92 23.29
CA GLU A 203 16.48 15.44 24.67
C GLU A 203 15.18 15.85 25.37
N ASN A 204 14.50 16.90 24.88
CA ASN A 204 13.33 17.48 25.51
C ASN A 204 11.97 17.02 24.93
N GLN A 205 11.96 16.11 23.94
CA GLN A 205 10.70 15.59 23.44
C GLN A 205 10.15 14.46 24.30
N THR A 206 8.90 14.62 24.77
CA THR A 206 8.16 13.54 25.46
C THR A 206 7.91 12.36 24.52
N ILE A 207 7.69 11.17 25.08
CA ILE A 207 7.31 9.98 24.32
C ILE A 207 6.07 10.26 23.46
N ALA A 208 5.09 10.97 24.01
CA ALA A 208 3.88 11.36 23.29
C ALA A 208 4.18 12.21 22.03
N GLN A 209 5.10 13.16 22.13
CA GLN A 209 5.53 13.98 20.97
C GLN A 209 6.29 13.16 19.92
N ARG A 210 7.08 12.17 20.35
CA ARG A 210 7.79 11.28 19.40
C ARG A 210 6.84 10.37 18.63
N PHE A 211 5.72 9.96 19.24
CA PHE A 211 4.66 9.22 18.57
C PHE A 211 3.67 10.13 17.83
N GLY A 212 3.87 11.45 17.83
CA GLY A 212 2.98 12.39 17.16
C GLY A 212 1.59 12.49 17.78
N LEU A 213 1.45 12.09 19.06
CA LEU A 213 0.15 12.10 19.75
C LEU A 213 -0.37 13.52 20.04
N ASP A 214 0.50 14.52 19.98
CA ASP A 214 0.14 15.94 20.04
C ASP A 214 -0.76 16.37 18.85
N ALA A 215 -0.64 15.70 17.69
CA ALA A 215 -1.50 15.94 16.54
C ALA A 215 -2.98 15.59 16.81
N PHE A 216 -3.30 14.75 17.80
CA PHE A 216 -4.70 14.47 18.17
C PHE A 216 -5.44 15.73 18.68
N ALA A 217 -4.70 16.77 19.11
CA ALA A 217 -5.30 18.06 19.41
C ALA A 217 -6.02 18.69 18.20
N LEU A 218 -5.65 18.33 16.97
CA LEU A 218 -6.29 18.79 15.74
C LEU A 218 -7.75 18.32 15.60
N PHE A 219 -8.16 17.27 16.31
CA PHE A 219 -9.57 16.86 16.37
C PHE A 219 -10.49 17.88 17.08
N LYS A 220 -9.92 18.85 17.80
CA LYS A 220 -10.68 19.97 18.38
C LYS A 220 -11.16 20.96 17.30
N ASP A 221 -10.46 21.04 16.16
CA ASP A 221 -10.94 21.77 14.98
C ASP A 221 -11.91 20.86 14.22
N ARG A 222 -13.18 21.31 14.11
CA ARG A 222 -14.25 20.57 13.46
C ARG A 222 -13.90 20.17 12.02
N GLN A 223 -13.24 21.06 11.27
CA GLN A 223 -12.89 20.79 9.86
C GLN A 223 -11.78 19.75 9.76
N MET A 224 -10.77 19.82 10.63
CA MET A 224 -9.72 18.81 10.70
C MET A 224 -10.26 17.46 11.18
N ALA A 225 -11.16 17.45 12.16
CA ALA A 225 -11.81 16.22 12.60
C ALA A 225 -12.60 15.54 11.48
N VAL A 226 -13.41 16.30 10.75
CA VAL A 226 -14.15 15.81 9.58
C VAL A 226 -13.18 15.26 8.54
N PHE A 227 -12.14 16.00 8.21
CA PHE A 227 -11.11 15.58 7.25
C PHE A 227 -10.45 14.26 7.65
N PHE A 228 -9.99 14.12 8.89
CA PHE A 228 -9.35 12.88 9.36
C PHE A 228 -10.30 11.68 9.40
N ILE A 229 -11.57 11.88 9.76
CA ILE A 229 -12.59 10.82 9.71
C ILE A 229 -12.79 10.35 8.27
N PHE A 230 -12.92 11.27 7.30
CA PHE A 230 -13.05 10.90 5.90
C PHE A 230 -11.77 10.28 5.33
N SER A 231 -10.61 10.68 5.80
CA SER A 231 -9.33 10.05 5.47
C SER A 231 -9.30 8.58 5.93
N MET A 232 -9.80 8.30 7.13
CA MET A 232 -9.97 6.94 7.63
C MET A 232 -10.95 6.12 6.77
N LEU A 233 -12.13 6.69 6.48
CA LEU A 233 -13.14 6.01 5.65
C LEU A 233 -12.63 5.73 4.23
N LEU A 234 -11.79 6.58 3.67
CA LEU A 234 -11.18 6.33 2.36
C LEU A 234 -10.06 5.29 2.43
N GLY A 235 -9.32 5.26 3.53
CA GLY A 235 -8.33 4.21 3.81
C GLY A 235 -8.94 2.80 3.78
N VAL A 236 -10.22 2.67 4.17
CA VAL A 236 -11.00 1.43 4.02
C VAL A 236 -11.03 0.97 2.56
N ALA A 237 -11.33 1.87 1.62
CA ALA A 237 -11.49 1.53 0.19
C ALA A 237 -10.21 0.98 -0.45
N LEU A 238 -9.04 1.53 -0.08
CA LEU A 238 -7.75 1.12 -0.62
C LEU A 238 -7.46 -0.36 -0.39
N GLN A 239 -7.64 -0.83 0.84
CA GLN A 239 -7.25 -2.19 1.21
C GLN A 239 -8.20 -3.27 0.67
N ILE A 240 -9.43 -2.91 0.33
CA ILE A 240 -10.39 -3.83 -0.30
C ILE A 240 -9.77 -4.42 -1.59
N THR A 241 -9.23 -3.57 -2.45
CA THR A 241 -8.66 -4.04 -3.72
C THR A 241 -7.35 -4.79 -3.55
N ASN A 242 -6.51 -4.41 -2.59
CA ASN A 242 -5.26 -5.14 -2.32
C ASN A 242 -5.53 -6.59 -1.90
N GLY A 243 -6.56 -6.83 -1.08
CA GLY A 243 -6.89 -8.16 -0.58
C GLY A 243 -7.72 -9.01 -1.56
N PHE A 244 -8.63 -8.38 -2.30
CA PHE A 244 -9.69 -9.13 -2.99
C PHE A 244 -9.73 -8.96 -4.52
N ALA A 245 -8.99 -8.04 -5.13
CA ALA A 245 -9.00 -7.89 -6.58
C ALA A 245 -8.40 -9.10 -7.31
N ASN A 246 -7.26 -9.63 -6.85
CA ASN A 246 -6.65 -10.81 -7.46
C ASN A 246 -7.51 -12.08 -7.24
N PRO A 247 -7.99 -12.40 -6.02
CA PRO A 247 -8.94 -13.51 -5.83
C PRO A 247 -10.18 -13.40 -6.72
N PHE A 248 -10.75 -12.21 -6.88
CA PHE A 248 -11.90 -11.97 -7.75
C PHE A 248 -11.59 -12.27 -9.22
N ILE A 249 -10.49 -11.73 -9.76
CA ILE A 249 -10.14 -11.94 -11.17
C ILE A 249 -9.77 -13.41 -11.40
N SER A 250 -9.06 -14.02 -10.46
CA SER A 250 -8.65 -15.44 -10.54
C SER A 250 -9.83 -16.39 -10.45
N HIS A 251 -10.91 -16.02 -9.75
CA HIS A 251 -12.14 -16.83 -9.66
C HIS A 251 -12.73 -17.12 -11.05
N PHE A 252 -12.53 -16.26 -12.04
CA PHE A 252 -12.99 -16.53 -13.40
C PHE A 252 -12.33 -17.77 -14.03
N GLN A 253 -11.24 -18.31 -13.47
CA GLN A 253 -10.69 -19.59 -13.89
C GLN A 253 -11.61 -20.78 -13.52
N GLU A 254 -12.48 -20.62 -12.54
CA GLU A 254 -13.45 -21.63 -12.10
C GLU A 254 -14.74 -21.60 -12.92
N VAL A 255 -14.95 -20.49 -13.67
CA VAL A 255 -16.13 -20.30 -14.54
C VAL A 255 -15.81 -20.85 -15.94
N PRO A 256 -16.49 -21.91 -16.43
CA PRO A 256 -16.13 -22.58 -17.68
C PRO A 256 -16.01 -21.64 -18.90
N GLU A 257 -16.89 -20.64 -18.98
CA GLU A 257 -16.90 -19.64 -20.06
C GLU A 257 -15.64 -18.78 -20.08
N PHE A 258 -15.06 -18.48 -18.91
CA PHE A 258 -13.95 -17.54 -18.75
C PHE A 258 -12.61 -18.19 -18.39
N ALA A 259 -12.60 -19.50 -18.09
CA ALA A 259 -11.45 -20.23 -17.56
C ALA A 259 -10.19 -20.12 -18.43
N GLN A 260 -10.37 -20.01 -19.74
CA GLN A 260 -9.26 -19.94 -20.72
C GLN A 260 -8.91 -18.50 -21.12
N THR A 261 -9.61 -17.49 -20.60
CA THR A 261 -9.32 -16.08 -20.93
C THR A 261 -7.95 -15.68 -20.37
N TRP A 262 -7.27 -14.81 -21.11
CA TRP A 262 -5.97 -14.28 -20.68
C TRP A 262 -6.07 -13.55 -19.33
N GLY A 263 -7.16 -12.79 -19.13
CA GLY A 263 -7.38 -12.02 -17.89
C GLY A 263 -7.51 -12.89 -16.65
N ALA A 264 -8.29 -13.98 -16.73
CA ALA A 264 -8.46 -14.92 -15.62
C ALA A 264 -7.14 -15.56 -15.21
N ARG A 265 -6.31 -15.93 -16.17
CA ARG A 265 -5.00 -16.55 -15.91
C ARG A 265 -3.93 -15.57 -15.46
N ASN A 266 -4.07 -14.29 -15.78
CA ASN A 266 -3.04 -13.28 -15.57
C ASN A 266 -3.54 -12.11 -14.70
N ALA A 267 -4.13 -12.43 -13.56
CA ALA A 267 -4.75 -11.46 -12.67
C ALA A 267 -3.78 -10.34 -12.22
N ASN A 268 -2.55 -10.70 -11.82
CA ASN A 268 -1.54 -9.70 -11.45
C ASN A 268 -1.11 -8.81 -12.62
N ALA A 269 -1.04 -9.37 -13.85
CA ALA A 269 -0.72 -8.56 -15.02
C ALA A 269 -1.82 -7.54 -15.32
N LEU A 270 -3.11 -7.88 -15.15
CA LEU A 270 -4.19 -6.89 -15.19
C LEU A 270 -4.07 -5.85 -14.09
N ILE A 271 -3.85 -6.29 -12.84
CA ILE A 271 -3.73 -5.38 -11.69
C ILE A 271 -2.53 -4.43 -11.85
N SER A 272 -1.46 -4.83 -12.54
CA SER A 272 -0.30 -3.96 -12.78
C SER A 272 -0.63 -2.69 -13.57
N ILE A 273 -1.71 -2.68 -14.34
CA ILE A 273 -2.24 -1.48 -15.00
C ILE A 273 -2.59 -0.40 -13.96
N SER A 274 -3.06 -0.81 -12.77
CA SER A 274 -3.34 0.12 -11.67
C SER A 274 -2.09 0.87 -11.21
N GLN A 275 -0.95 0.19 -11.13
CA GLN A 275 0.32 0.78 -10.71
C GLN A 275 0.87 1.76 -11.77
N ILE A 276 0.67 1.44 -13.05
CA ILE A 276 1.00 2.35 -14.15
C ILE A 276 0.10 3.59 -14.08
N SER A 277 -1.20 3.40 -13.90
CA SER A 277 -2.17 4.48 -13.77
C SER A 277 -1.89 5.38 -12.56
N GLU A 278 -1.48 4.82 -11.42
CA GLU A 278 -1.02 5.55 -10.24
C GLU A 278 0.13 6.51 -10.61
N THR A 279 1.17 5.99 -11.27
CA THR A 279 2.31 6.81 -11.69
C THR A 279 1.90 7.98 -12.62
N LEU A 280 0.96 7.74 -13.53
CA LEU A 280 0.45 8.77 -14.43
C LEU A 280 -0.51 9.73 -13.73
N GLY A 281 -1.31 9.22 -12.79
CA GLY A 281 -2.28 9.99 -12.00
C GLY A 281 -1.61 11.14 -11.23
N ILE A 282 -0.45 10.88 -10.64
CA ILE A 282 0.34 11.90 -9.91
C ILE A 282 0.63 13.13 -10.79
N LEU A 283 0.91 12.95 -12.07
CA LEU A 283 1.21 14.05 -12.99
C LEU A 283 0.00 14.95 -13.28
N LEU A 284 -1.21 14.44 -13.11
CA LEU A 284 -2.45 15.19 -13.34
C LEU A 284 -2.87 16.04 -12.12
N ILE A 285 -2.36 15.74 -10.92
CA ILE A 285 -2.79 16.37 -9.67
C ILE A 285 -2.58 17.90 -9.67
N PRO A 286 -1.41 18.45 -10.06
CA PRO A 286 -1.22 19.89 -10.07
C PRO A 286 -2.22 20.63 -10.99
N VAL A 287 -2.53 20.02 -12.13
CA VAL A 287 -3.52 20.58 -13.08
C VAL A 287 -4.93 20.49 -12.49
N ALA A 288 -5.30 19.34 -11.92
CA ALA A 288 -6.60 19.14 -11.30
C ALA A 288 -6.80 20.08 -10.09
N MET A 289 -5.79 20.23 -9.25
CA MET A 289 -5.83 21.14 -8.10
C MET A 289 -6.03 22.60 -8.51
N ARG A 290 -5.36 23.05 -9.59
CA ARG A 290 -5.50 24.42 -10.12
C ARG A 290 -6.89 24.66 -10.70
N ILE A 291 -7.48 23.66 -11.39
CA ILE A 291 -8.79 23.82 -12.07
C ILE A 291 -9.96 23.66 -11.07
N PHE A 292 -9.88 22.68 -10.19
CA PHE A 292 -11.03 22.27 -9.39
C PHE A 292 -10.94 22.68 -7.91
N GLY A 293 -9.74 22.97 -7.40
CA GLY A 293 -9.48 23.19 -5.98
C GLY A 293 -9.48 21.87 -5.18
N ILE A 294 -9.04 21.97 -3.91
CA ILE A 294 -8.69 20.80 -3.09
C ILE A 294 -9.91 19.90 -2.76
N LYS A 295 -11.04 20.51 -2.40
CA LYS A 295 -12.28 19.78 -2.07
C LYS A 295 -12.79 18.94 -3.25
N LYS A 296 -12.84 19.54 -4.43
CA LYS A 296 -13.36 18.85 -5.63
C LYS A 296 -12.41 17.75 -6.09
N VAL A 297 -11.07 17.95 -5.95
CA VAL A 297 -10.09 16.91 -6.25
C VAL A 297 -10.25 15.71 -5.31
N MET A 298 -10.43 15.93 -4.01
CA MET A 298 -10.75 14.85 -3.06
C MET A 298 -12.07 14.15 -3.40
N LEU A 299 -13.10 14.91 -3.80
CA LEU A 299 -14.40 14.34 -4.18
C LEU A 299 -14.31 13.51 -5.46
N ILE A 300 -13.53 13.97 -6.46
CA ILE A 300 -13.22 13.20 -7.67
C ILE A 300 -12.57 11.86 -7.32
N ALA A 301 -11.63 11.86 -6.38
CA ALA A 301 -11.01 10.61 -5.90
C ALA A 301 -12.03 9.65 -5.27
N MET A 302 -12.96 10.17 -4.46
CA MET A 302 -14.00 9.34 -3.85
C MET A 302 -14.96 8.76 -4.91
N LEU A 303 -15.36 9.56 -5.89
CA LEU A 303 -16.20 9.09 -7.01
C LEU A 303 -15.44 8.09 -7.89
N ALA A 304 -14.14 8.25 -8.05
CA ALA A 304 -13.30 7.28 -8.74
C ALA A 304 -13.29 5.91 -8.04
N TRP A 305 -13.34 5.86 -6.70
CA TRP A 305 -13.53 4.60 -5.97
C TRP A 305 -14.90 3.96 -6.23
N VAL A 306 -15.96 4.77 -6.32
CA VAL A 306 -17.29 4.26 -6.70
C VAL A 306 -17.25 3.62 -8.09
N MET A 307 -16.65 4.30 -9.06
CA MET A 307 -16.50 3.79 -10.42
C MET A 307 -15.64 2.51 -10.45
N ARG A 308 -14.52 2.48 -9.71
CA ARG A 308 -13.64 1.33 -9.64
C ARG A 308 -14.37 0.08 -9.16
N PHE A 309 -15.09 0.17 -8.05
CA PHE A 309 -15.87 -0.96 -7.51
C PHE A 309 -17.07 -1.31 -8.41
N GLY A 310 -17.75 -0.32 -8.98
CA GLY A 310 -18.82 -0.53 -9.94
C GLY A 310 -18.35 -1.28 -11.19
N PHE A 311 -17.20 -0.92 -11.74
CA PHE A 311 -16.60 -1.61 -12.88
C PHE A 311 -16.17 -3.04 -12.54
N PHE A 312 -15.70 -3.31 -11.32
CA PHE A 312 -15.45 -4.67 -10.87
C PHE A 312 -16.77 -5.48 -10.75
N GLY A 313 -17.84 -4.86 -10.26
CA GLY A 313 -19.14 -5.52 -10.13
C GLY A 313 -19.79 -5.87 -11.47
N LEU A 314 -19.53 -5.08 -12.52
CA LEU A 314 -20.06 -5.28 -13.88
C LEU A 314 -19.11 -6.07 -14.79
N GLY A 315 -17.80 -6.07 -14.50
CA GLY A 315 -16.78 -6.61 -15.37
C GLY A 315 -16.62 -8.12 -15.25
N ASN A 316 -16.10 -8.72 -16.30
CA ASN A 316 -15.64 -10.10 -16.35
C ASN A 316 -14.38 -10.21 -17.22
N THR A 317 -13.72 -11.38 -17.24
CA THR A 317 -12.49 -11.57 -18.03
C THR A 317 -12.72 -11.94 -19.49
N GLY A 318 -13.98 -12.04 -19.93
CA GLY A 318 -14.39 -12.24 -21.32
C GLY A 318 -14.73 -10.91 -22.01
N SER A 319 -15.95 -10.79 -22.51
CA SER A 319 -16.43 -9.59 -23.20
C SER A 319 -16.45 -8.31 -22.34
N GLY A 320 -16.50 -8.47 -20.99
CA GLY A 320 -16.47 -7.38 -20.02
C GLY A 320 -15.08 -6.99 -19.53
N VAL A 321 -14.00 -7.51 -20.10
CA VAL A 321 -12.62 -7.24 -19.64
C VAL A 321 -12.24 -5.75 -19.69
N TRP A 322 -12.82 -5.01 -20.62
CA TRP A 322 -12.61 -3.57 -20.73
C TRP A 322 -13.07 -2.79 -19.49
N LEU A 323 -14.11 -3.28 -18.77
CA LEU A 323 -14.54 -2.70 -17.48
C LEU A 323 -13.50 -2.95 -16.40
N LEU A 324 -12.89 -4.14 -16.36
CA LEU A 324 -11.79 -4.43 -15.45
C LEU A 324 -10.60 -3.49 -15.74
N ILE A 325 -10.25 -3.29 -17.01
CA ILE A 325 -9.18 -2.37 -17.42
C ILE A 325 -9.52 -0.93 -17.00
N LEU A 326 -10.76 -0.46 -17.22
CA LEU A 326 -11.19 0.86 -16.76
C LEU A 326 -11.08 0.98 -15.23
N SER A 327 -11.47 -0.05 -14.48
CA SER A 327 -11.30 -0.09 -13.04
C SER A 327 -9.83 0.09 -12.65
N MET A 328 -8.90 -0.53 -13.37
CA MET A 328 -7.46 -0.38 -13.12
C MET A 328 -6.96 1.03 -13.46
N ILE A 329 -7.43 1.62 -14.56
CA ILE A 329 -7.05 2.98 -14.98
C ILE A 329 -7.56 4.02 -13.99
N VAL A 330 -8.77 3.88 -13.50
CA VAL A 330 -9.37 4.83 -12.55
C VAL A 330 -8.66 4.81 -11.19
N TYR A 331 -7.93 3.76 -10.87
CA TYR A 331 -7.22 3.61 -9.59
C TYR A 331 -6.22 4.75 -9.31
N GLY A 332 -5.46 5.20 -10.30
CA GLY A 332 -4.52 6.31 -10.12
C GLY A 332 -5.21 7.59 -9.64
N VAL A 333 -6.38 7.91 -10.20
CA VAL A 333 -7.20 9.03 -9.74
C VAL A 333 -7.79 8.75 -8.35
N ALA A 334 -8.29 7.54 -8.12
CA ALA A 334 -8.94 7.18 -6.86
C ALA A 334 -7.97 7.26 -5.67
N PHE A 335 -6.72 6.82 -5.85
CA PHE A 335 -5.73 6.76 -4.78
C PHE A 335 -4.97 8.08 -4.61
N ASP A 336 -4.31 8.55 -5.66
CA ASP A 336 -3.36 9.66 -5.55
C ASP A 336 -4.03 11.02 -5.36
N PHE A 337 -5.16 11.26 -6.00
CA PHE A 337 -5.85 12.54 -5.86
C PHE A 337 -6.25 12.81 -4.41
N PHE A 338 -6.65 11.79 -3.66
CA PHE A 338 -6.94 11.98 -2.25
C PHE A 338 -5.68 12.04 -1.38
N ASN A 339 -4.73 11.13 -1.57
CA ASN A 339 -3.54 11.08 -0.72
C ASN A 339 -2.70 12.34 -0.81
N ILE A 340 -2.45 12.84 -2.02
CA ILE A 340 -1.62 14.03 -2.22
C ILE A 340 -2.37 15.29 -1.82
N SER A 341 -3.65 15.43 -2.22
CA SER A 341 -4.44 16.60 -1.81
C SER A 341 -4.70 16.62 -0.30
N GLY A 342 -4.86 15.44 0.32
CA GLY A 342 -5.00 15.30 1.77
C GLY A 342 -3.72 15.67 2.53
N ALA A 343 -2.56 15.24 2.05
CA ALA A 343 -1.28 15.64 2.60
C ALA A 343 -1.04 17.16 2.48
N LEU A 344 -1.36 17.75 1.33
CA LEU A 344 -1.30 19.20 1.12
C LEU A 344 -2.26 19.95 2.05
N TYR A 345 -3.51 19.50 2.14
CA TYR A 345 -4.49 20.11 3.05
C TYR A 345 -4.03 20.06 4.51
N THR A 346 -3.48 18.93 4.94
CA THR A 346 -2.91 18.77 6.29
C THR A 346 -1.80 19.80 6.52
N ASN A 347 -0.86 19.95 5.60
CA ASN A 347 0.23 20.92 5.71
C ASN A 347 -0.26 22.36 5.75
N MET A 348 -1.26 22.71 4.96
CA MET A 348 -1.80 24.07 4.87
C MET A 348 -2.59 24.50 6.12
N ARG A 349 -3.13 23.52 6.87
CA ARG A 349 -3.97 23.74 8.07
C ARG A 349 -3.22 23.59 9.38
N THR A 350 -1.95 23.20 9.36
CA THR A 350 -1.15 22.96 10.56
C THR A 350 0.03 23.94 10.63
N SER A 351 0.41 24.30 11.85
CA SER A 351 1.62 25.09 12.09
C SER A 351 2.88 24.26 11.84
N ASP A 352 3.99 24.91 11.51
CA ASP A 352 5.28 24.26 11.22
C ASP A 352 5.72 23.29 12.32
N LYS A 353 5.38 23.60 13.57
CA LYS A 353 5.71 22.73 14.74
C LYS A 353 4.96 21.40 14.76
N LEU A 354 3.73 21.36 14.25
CA LEU A 354 2.85 20.18 14.27
C LEU A 354 2.76 19.48 12.92
N GLN A 355 3.38 20.03 11.86
CA GLN A 355 3.21 19.55 10.49
C GLN A 355 3.58 18.08 10.33
N ASN A 356 4.71 17.65 10.87
CA ASN A 356 5.14 16.25 10.80
C ASN A 356 4.20 15.32 11.59
N SER A 357 3.78 15.73 12.79
CA SER A 357 2.83 14.96 13.60
C SER A 357 1.46 14.86 12.94
N ALA A 358 1.01 15.92 12.27
CA ALA A 358 -0.26 15.96 11.55
C ALA A 358 -0.23 15.05 10.31
N GLN A 359 0.89 15.01 9.57
CA GLN A 359 1.10 14.04 8.49
C GLN A 359 1.11 12.61 9.01
N GLY A 360 1.77 12.37 10.14
CA GLY A 360 1.72 11.09 10.84
C GLY A 360 0.30 10.68 11.21
N LEU A 361 -0.51 11.61 11.72
CA LEU A 361 -1.92 11.37 12.03
C LEU A 361 -2.74 11.08 10.76
N PHE A 362 -2.51 11.79 9.66
CA PHE A 362 -3.15 11.51 8.38
C PHE A 362 -2.86 10.08 7.91
N MET A 363 -1.58 9.66 7.96
CA MET A 363 -1.18 8.30 7.60
C MET A 363 -1.73 7.25 8.58
N LEU A 364 -1.80 7.56 9.87
CA LEU A 364 -2.43 6.71 10.88
C LEU A 364 -3.91 6.48 10.56
N MET A 365 -4.64 7.53 10.21
CA MET A 365 -6.07 7.44 9.89
C MET A 365 -6.30 6.66 8.58
N THR A 366 -5.51 6.89 7.54
CA THR A 366 -5.65 6.20 6.24
C THR A 366 -5.09 4.78 6.26
N ASN A 367 -3.78 4.63 6.48
CA ASN A 367 -3.05 3.36 6.30
C ASN A 367 -2.99 2.51 7.57
N GLY A 368 -3.25 3.10 8.74
CA GLY A 368 -3.33 2.38 10.01
C GLY A 368 -4.76 1.92 10.29
N ILE A 369 -5.57 2.82 10.85
CA ILE A 369 -6.92 2.50 11.32
C ILE A 369 -7.86 2.18 10.16
N GLY A 370 -7.89 3.04 9.13
CA GLY A 370 -8.73 2.86 7.95
C GLY A 370 -8.44 1.54 7.24
N ALA A 371 -7.17 1.24 7.01
CA ALA A 371 -6.74 -0.01 6.38
C ALA A 371 -7.14 -1.24 7.20
N THR A 372 -6.96 -1.20 8.53
CA THR A 372 -7.32 -2.30 9.43
C THR A 372 -8.82 -2.57 9.43
N ILE A 373 -9.64 -1.52 9.64
CA ILE A 373 -11.10 -1.65 9.61
C ILE A 373 -11.58 -2.09 8.22
N GLY A 374 -10.95 -1.53 7.17
CA GLY A 374 -11.29 -1.81 5.78
C GLY A 374 -11.13 -3.27 5.41
N THR A 375 -9.99 -3.86 5.73
CA THR A 375 -9.73 -5.27 5.41
C THR A 375 -10.62 -6.22 6.19
N LEU A 376 -10.89 -5.94 7.47
CA LEU A 376 -11.74 -6.80 8.29
C LEU A 376 -13.21 -6.71 7.88
N SER A 377 -13.72 -5.51 7.60
CA SER A 377 -15.10 -5.34 7.11
C SER A 377 -15.27 -5.87 5.69
N ALA A 378 -14.29 -5.69 4.81
CA ALA A 378 -14.31 -6.28 3.47
C ALA A 378 -14.33 -7.81 3.53
N GLN A 379 -13.55 -8.42 4.44
CA GLN A 379 -13.60 -9.87 4.64
C GLN A 379 -15.01 -10.34 5.04
N ALA A 380 -15.68 -9.61 5.93
CA ALA A 380 -17.05 -9.97 6.34
C ALA A 380 -18.03 -9.94 5.15
N VAL A 381 -17.94 -8.91 4.30
CA VAL A 381 -18.75 -8.78 3.07
C VAL A 381 -18.43 -9.93 2.10
N VAL A 382 -17.15 -10.18 1.82
CA VAL A 382 -16.75 -11.23 0.88
C VAL A 382 -17.09 -12.62 1.43
N ASN A 383 -16.96 -12.85 2.74
CA ASN A 383 -17.41 -14.10 3.35
C ASN A 383 -18.91 -14.31 3.13
N HIS A 384 -19.71 -13.28 3.31
CA HIS A 384 -21.18 -13.38 3.16
C HIS A 384 -21.60 -13.68 1.71
N PHE A 385 -21.03 -12.98 0.73
CA PHE A 385 -21.46 -13.09 -0.66
C PHE A 385 -20.68 -14.13 -1.48
N VAL A 386 -19.49 -14.56 -1.02
CA VAL A 386 -18.60 -15.38 -1.83
C VAL A 386 -18.20 -16.67 -1.10
N TYR A 387 -17.42 -16.57 -0.01
CA TYR A 387 -16.77 -17.76 0.56
C TYR A 387 -17.69 -18.65 1.38
N ASN A 388 -18.74 -18.11 2.00
CA ASN A 388 -19.74 -18.85 2.76
C ASN A 388 -21.09 -18.96 2.02
N ALA A 389 -21.19 -18.41 0.81
CA ALA A 389 -22.39 -18.49 -0.01
C ALA A 389 -22.45 -19.85 -0.74
N ALA A 390 -23.66 -20.34 -1.00
CA ALA A 390 -23.87 -21.54 -1.81
C ALA A 390 -23.36 -21.36 -3.25
N GLU A 391 -23.57 -20.15 -3.80
CA GLU A 391 -23.02 -19.73 -5.08
C GLU A 391 -22.25 -18.42 -4.88
N PRO A 392 -20.95 -18.37 -5.25
CA PRO A 392 -20.14 -17.17 -5.11
C PRO A 392 -20.68 -16.00 -5.94
N ASN A 393 -21.00 -14.90 -5.29
CA ASN A 393 -21.52 -13.69 -5.95
C ASN A 393 -20.58 -12.49 -5.73
N TRP A 394 -19.49 -12.44 -6.48
CA TRP A 394 -18.54 -11.35 -6.44
C TRP A 394 -19.14 -10.00 -6.83
N SER A 395 -20.07 -9.98 -7.80
CA SER A 395 -20.72 -8.72 -8.24
C SER A 395 -21.45 -8.06 -7.10
N ALA A 396 -22.21 -8.82 -6.29
CA ALA A 396 -22.90 -8.30 -5.12
C ALA A 396 -21.93 -7.71 -4.10
N ALA A 397 -20.81 -8.39 -3.82
CA ALA A 397 -19.77 -7.87 -2.92
C ALA A 397 -19.20 -6.52 -3.43
N TRP A 398 -18.87 -6.43 -4.73
CA TRP A 398 -18.37 -5.19 -5.32
C TRP A 398 -19.39 -4.06 -5.30
N TYR A 399 -20.68 -4.34 -5.49
CA TYR A 399 -21.73 -3.32 -5.37
C TYR A 399 -21.90 -2.81 -3.93
N VAL A 400 -21.72 -3.66 -2.91
CA VAL A 400 -21.69 -3.20 -1.52
C VAL A 400 -20.53 -2.22 -1.30
N PHE A 401 -19.35 -2.51 -1.85
CA PHE A 401 -18.19 -1.60 -1.75
C PHE A 401 -18.42 -0.30 -2.54
N ALA A 402 -19.03 -0.36 -3.72
CA ALA A 402 -19.42 0.82 -4.49
C ALA A 402 -20.44 1.68 -3.74
N GLY A 403 -21.44 1.06 -3.12
CA GLY A 403 -22.43 1.73 -2.26
C GLY A 403 -21.77 2.42 -1.06
N TYR A 404 -20.86 1.73 -0.39
CA TYR A 404 -20.05 2.32 0.69
C TYR A 404 -19.31 3.57 0.22
N ALA A 405 -18.54 3.46 -0.88
CA ALA A 405 -17.79 4.58 -1.43
C ALA A 405 -18.71 5.75 -1.85
N MET A 406 -19.89 5.46 -2.40
CA MET A 406 -20.89 6.48 -2.76
C MET A 406 -21.41 7.22 -1.52
N VAL A 407 -21.76 6.51 -0.46
CA VAL A 407 -22.20 7.12 0.80
C VAL A 407 -21.12 8.03 1.38
N VAL A 408 -19.84 7.55 1.40
CA VAL A 408 -18.69 8.36 1.85
C VAL A 408 -18.57 9.62 1.00
N ALA A 409 -18.65 9.53 -0.33
CA ALA A 409 -18.56 10.68 -1.24
C ALA A 409 -19.67 11.71 -0.99
N ILE A 410 -20.93 11.27 -0.84
CA ILE A 410 -22.07 12.15 -0.56
C ILE A 410 -21.89 12.85 0.81
N LEU A 411 -21.57 12.10 1.84
CA LEU A 411 -21.36 12.68 3.17
C LEU A 411 -20.19 13.66 3.18
N PHE A 412 -19.09 13.37 2.48
CA PHE A 412 -17.97 14.30 2.34
C PHE A 412 -18.41 15.58 1.64
N ALA A 413 -19.14 15.49 0.53
CA ALA A 413 -19.63 16.65 -0.21
C ALA A 413 -20.44 17.61 0.67
N ILE A 414 -21.26 17.05 1.59
CA ILE A 414 -22.13 17.80 2.51
C ILE A 414 -21.36 18.35 3.72
N LEU A 415 -20.55 17.52 4.37
CA LEU A 415 -19.96 17.81 5.68
C LEU A 415 -18.62 18.54 5.59
N PHE A 416 -17.82 18.27 4.57
CA PHE A 416 -16.54 18.93 4.39
C PHE A 416 -16.72 20.29 3.72
N LYS A 417 -16.36 21.34 4.45
CA LYS A 417 -16.40 22.73 3.92
C LYS A 417 -14.97 23.18 3.62
N GLU A 418 -14.75 23.59 2.39
CA GLU A 418 -13.46 24.11 1.96
C GLU A 418 -13.20 25.49 2.57
N PRO A 419 -12.10 25.69 3.29
CA PRO A 419 -11.73 27.02 3.77
C PRO A 419 -11.29 27.91 2.60
N LYS A 420 -11.78 29.15 2.56
CA LYS A 420 -11.50 30.11 1.48
C LYS A 420 -10.01 30.45 1.32
N ASP A 421 -9.27 30.42 2.39
CA ASP A 421 -7.83 30.72 2.49
C ASP A 421 -6.95 29.62 1.88
N VAL A 422 -7.42 28.39 1.77
CA VAL A 422 -6.66 27.27 1.19
C VAL A 422 -6.60 27.36 -0.33
N ASN A 423 -7.68 27.76 -0.99
CA ASN A 423 -7.71 27.92 -2.45
C ASN A 423 -6.81 29.04 -2.96
N GLN A 424 -6.62 30.12 -2.17
CA GLN A 424 -5.70 31.20 -2.54
C GLN A 424 -4.23 30.79 -2.53
N LYS A 425 -3.87 29.72 -1.79
CA LYS A 425 -2.49 29.19 -1.73
C LYS A 425 -2.20 28.14 -2.81
N VAL A 426 -3.23 27.61 -3.47
CA VAL A 426 -3.13 26.57 -4.52
C VAL A 426 -3.21 27.17 -5.94
N ALA A 427 -3.81 28.35 -6.08
CA ALA A 427 -3.86 29.12 -7.32
C ALA A 427 -2.53 29.85 -7.59
#